data_1716b4f6f8b251269991b1b84f2233fc
#
_entry.id   1716b4f6f8b251269991b1b84f2233fc
#
_cell.length_a   1.000
_cell.length_b   1.000
_cell.length_c   1.000
_cell.angle_alpha   90.00
_cell.angle_beta   90.00
_cell.angle_gamma   90.00
#
_symmetry.space_group_name_H-M   'P 1'
#
loop_
_entity.id
_entity.type
_entity.pdbx_description
1 polymer ?
#
loop_
_entity_poly.entity_id
_entity_poly.type
_entity_poly.pdbx_seq_one_letter_code
_entity_poly.pdbx_strand_id
1 'polypeptide(L)'
;MDSVSIKSRALSQLGATRYTVKPDLTVVYKEGNAVEPSDSDIDDRIALIEVQENRRKEYPSTADQLDDLYHNGLDGWKATIKVTKDKYPKP
;
A
#
# COMPACT_ATOMS: atom_id res chain seq x y z
N MET A 1 10.36 -2.16 1.44
CA MET A 1 10.21 -2.01 -0.04
C MET A 1 11.01 -0.80 -0.47
N ASP A 2 11.86 -0.91 -1.49
CA ASP A 2 12.65 0.22 -1.94
C ASP A 2 11.82 1.20 -2.79
N SER A 3 12.37 2.39 -3.04
CA SER A 3 11.64 3.47 -3.73
C SER A 3 11.31 3.13 -5.19
N VAL A 4 12.17 2.38 -5.87
CA VAL A 4 11.92 1.93 -7.25
C VAL A 4 10.77 0.94 -7.30
N SER A 5 10.78 -0.06 -6.41
CA SER A 5 9.73 -1.08 -6.35
C SER A 5 8.37 -0.50 -5.98
N ILE A 6 8.32 0.42 -5.02
CA ILE A 6 7.05 1.05 -4.62
C ILE A 6 6.49 1.94 -5.73
N LYS A 7 7.35 2.68 -6.43
CA LYS A 7 6.93 3.51 -7.57
C LYS A 7 6.41 2.65 -8.73
N SER A 8 7.08 1.55 -9.03
CA SER A 8 6.65 0.59 -10.04
C SER A 8 5.27 0.01 -9.69
N ARG A 9 5.07 -0.37 -8.43
CA ARG A 9 3.78 -0.88 -7.96
C ARG A 9 2.67 0.17 -8.08
N ALA A 10 2.97 1.43 -7.75
CA ALA A 10 2.01 2.53 -7.89
C ALA A 10 1.61 2.74 -9.35
N LEU A 11 2.58 2.75 -10.27
CA LEU A 11 2.33 2.87 -11.69
C LEU A 11 1.43 1.75 -12.22
N SER A 12 1.72 0.50 -11.83
CA SER A 12 0.92 -0.65 -12.21
C SER A 12 -0.52 -0.54 -11.71
N GLN A 13 -0.71 -0.11 -10.47
CA GLN A 13 -2.05 0.08 -9.88
C GLN A 13 -2.82 1.21 -10.55
N LEU A 14 -2.14 2.22 -11.11
CA LEU A 14 -2.75 3.34 -11.82
C LEU A 14 -3.04 3.03 -13.29
N GLY A 15 -2.71 1.82 -13.77
CA GLY A 15 -3.03 1.36 -15.10
C GLY A 15 -1.89 1.38 -16.11
N ALA A 16 -0.69 1.79 -15.73
CA ALA A 16 0.48 1.72 -16.60
C ALA A 16 0.85 0.26 -16.87
N THR A 17 1.17 -0.05 -18.13
CA THR A 17 1.41 -1.43 -18.58
C THR A 17 2.81 -1.64 -19.14
N ARG A 18 3.42 -0.62 -19.74
CA ARG A 18 4.75 -0.71 -20.36
C ARG A 18 5.60 0.49 -19.98
N TYR A 19 6.45 0.29 -18.97
CA TYR A 19 7.29 1.36 -18.40
C TYR A 19 8.54 0.78 -17.76
N THR A 20 9.50 1.66 -17.51
CA THR A 20 10.70 1.35 -16.70
C THR A 20 10.88 2.45 -15.68
N VAL A 21 11.14 2.08 -14.42
CA VAL A 21 11.53 3.02 -13.35
C VAL A 21 13.03 2.93 -13.17
N LYS A 22 13.73 4.03 -13.42
CA LYS A 22 15.18 4.11 -13.27
C LYS A 22 15.57 4.23 -11.79
N PRO A 23 16.84 3.94 -11.43
CA PRO A 23 17.30 4.08 -10.04
C PRO A 23 17.15 5.50 -9.47
N ASP A 24 17.14 6.53 -10.30
CA ASP A 24 16.88 7.92 -9.90
C ASP A 24 15.39 8.26 -9.81
N LEU A 25 14.51 7.26 -9.94
CA LEU A 25 13.05 7.35 -9.93
C LEU A 25 12.44 8.01 -11.17
N THR A 26 13.21 8.24 -12.23
CA THR A 26 12.64 8.68 -13.51
C THR A 26 11.87 7.54 -14.16
N VAL A 27 10.67 7.82 -14.65
CA VAL A 27 9.83 6.85 -15.35
C VAL A 27 9.97 7.06 -16.85
N VAL A 28 10.24 5.96 -17.57
CA VAL A 28 10.27 5.94 -19.03
C VAL A 28 9.14 5.05 -19.52
N TYR A 29 8.19 5.64 -20.22
CA TYR A 29 7.07 4.89 -20.81
C TYR A 29 7.47 4.38 -22.19
N LYS A 30 7.12 3.12 -22.45
CA LYS A 30 7.41 2.46 -23.71
C LYS A 30 6.22 2.53 -24.65
N GLU A 31 6.47 2.36 -25.95
CA GLU A 31 5.40 2.27 -26.93
C GLU A 31 4.41 1.16 -26.55
N GLY A 32 3.13 1.45 -26.68
CA GLY A 32 2.05 0.54 -26.28
C GLY A 32 1.64 0.62 -24.82
N ASN A 33 2.25 1.54 -24.02
CA ASN A 33 1.80 1.79 -22.66
C ASN A 33 0.38 2.36 -22.65
N ALA A 34 -0.49 1.84 -21.77
CA ALA A 34 -1.90 2.21 -21.75
C ALA A 34 -2.16 3.56 -21.08
N VAL A 35 -1.46 3.88 -20.01
CA VAL A 35 -1.70 5.08 -19.18
C VAL A 35 -0.37 5.67 -18.71
N GLU A 36 -0.26 7.01 -18.75
CA GLU A 36 0.84 7.77 -18.16
C GLU A 36 0.29 8.59 -17.00
N PRO A 37 0.28 8.04 -15.75
CA PRO A 37 -0.21 8.77 -14.60
C PRO A 37 0.58 10.05 -14.35
N SER A 38 -0.08 11.09 -13.82
CA SER A 38 0.60 12.31 -13.41
C SER A 38 1.52 12.07 -12.20
N ASP A 39 2.51 12.92 -11.99
CA ASP A 39 3.38 12.84 -10.83
C ASP A 39 2.58 12.92 -9.52
N SER A 40 1.56 13.78 -9.48
CA SER A 40 0.66 13.91 -8.34
C SER A 40 -0.09 12.60 -8.05
N ASP A 41 -0.64 11.94 -9.08
CA ASP A 41 -1.34 10.67 -8.93
C ASP A 41 -0.39 9.57 -8.45
N ILE A 42 0.83 9.55 -8.97
CA ILE A 42 1.88 8.60 -8.54
C ILE A 42 2.21 8.81 -7.07
N ASP A 43 2.45 10.05 -6.65
CA ASP A 43 2.81 10.38 -5.26
C ASP A 43 1.69 10.02 -4.29
N ASP A 44 0.44 10.32 -4.64
CA ASP A 44 -0.73 9.97 -3.84
C ASP A 44 -0.87 8.45 -3.68
N ARG A 45 -0.63 7.71 -4.76
CA ARG A 45 -0.69 6.25 -4.73
C ARG A 45 0.45 5.65 -3.89
N ILE A 46 1.66 6.21 -3.98
CA ILE A 46 2.80 5.78 -3.15
C ILE A 46 2.48 6.00 -1.67
N ALA A 47 1.93 7.15 -1.29
CA ALA A 47 1.55 7.43 0.09
C ALA A 47 0.52 6.40 0.60
N LEU A 48 -0.46 6.05 -0.21
CA LEU A 48 -1.46 5.03 0.13
C LEU A 48 -0.82 3.65 0.30
N ILE A 49 0.08 3.25 -0.59
CA ILE A 49 0.79 1.97 -0.51
C ILE A 49 1.63 1.90 0.77
N GLU A 50 2.34 2.97 1.12
CA GLU A 50 3.14 3.04 2.34
C GLU A 50 2.29 2.86 3.59
N VAL A 51 1.12 3.50 3.64
CA VAL A 51 0.16 3.32 4.75
C VAL A 51 -0.32 1.88 4.83
N GLN A 52 -0.66 1.26 3.71
CA GLN A 52 -1.12 -0.12 3.66
C GLN A 52 -0.04 -1.10 4.13
N GLU A 53 1.22 -0.90 3.69
CA GLU A 53 2.35 -1.74 4.11
C GLU A 53 2.65 -1.58 5.60
N ASN A 54 2.60 -0.37 6.15
CA ASN A 54 2.80 -0.12 7.57
C ASN A 54 1.71 -0.78 8.41
N ARG A 55 0.45 -0.67 8.01
CA ARG A 55 -0.66 -1.36 8.66
C ARG A 55 -0.48 -2.87 8.64
N ARG A 56 -0.08 -3.42 7.48
CA ARG A 56 0.14 -4.86 7.31
C ARG A 56 1.21 -5.40 8.26
N LYS A 57 2.29 -4.65 8.49
CA LYS A 57 3.35 -5.03 9.43
C LYS A 57 2.91 -5.02 10.88
N GLU A 58 2.00 -4.12 11.23
CA GLU A 58 1.51 -3.92 12.60
C GLU A 58 0.30 -4.78 12.95
N TYR A 59 -0.44 -5.28 11.95
CA TYR A 59 -1.57 -6.16 12.21
C TYR A 59 -1.09 -7.47 12.82
N PRO A 60 -1.84 -8.01 13.81
CA PRO A 60 -1.59 -9.35 14.31
C PRO A 60 -1.69 -10.39 13.19
N SER A 61 -1.05 -11.54 13.36
CA SER A 61 -1.23 -12.67 12.44
C SER A 61 -2.70 -13.10 12.37
N THR A 62 -3.09 -13.81 11.32
CA THR A 62 -4.47 -14.33 11.19
C THR A 62 -4.83 -15.23 12.36
N ALA A 63 -3.91 -16.07 12.82
CA ALA A 63 -4.14 -16.93 14.00
C ALA A 63 -4.38 -16.10 15.26
N ASP A 64 -3.58 -15.06 15.50
CA ASP A 64 -3.76 -14.17 16.64
C ASP A 64 -5.08 -13.40 16.56
N GLN A 65 -5.48 -12.97 15.38
CA GLN A 65 -6.76 -12.29 15.17
C GLN A 65 -7.95 -13.22 15.47
N LEU A 66 -7.88 -14.49 15.07
CA LEU A 66 -8.91 -15.47 15.37
C LEU A 66 -9.00 -15.76 16.87
N ASP A 67 -7.86 -15.87 17.56
CA ASP A 67 -7.82 -16.03 19.02
C ASP A 67 -8.44 -14.82 19.72
N ASP A 68 -8.10 -13.61 19.30
CA ASP A 68 -8.66 -12.38 19.84
C ASP A 68 -10.19 -12.34 19.66
N LEU A 69 -10.66 -12.69 18.47
CA LEU A 69 -12.09 -12.77 18.19
C LEU A 69 -12.79 -13.81 19.07
N TYR A 70 -12.16 -14.95 19.29
CA TYR A 70 -12.70 -16.03 20.13
C TYR A 70 -12.78 -15.63 21.61
N HIS A 71 -11.72 -15.00 22.15
CA HIS A 71 -11.64 -14.66 23.58
C HIS A 71 -12.32 -13.35 23.94
N ASN A 72 -12.25 -12.34 23.06
CA ASN A 72 -12.71 -10.97 23.35
C ASN A 72 -13.94 -10.55 22.53
N GLY A 73 -14.41 -11.41 21.64
CA GLY A 73 -15.55 -11.12 20.79
C GLY A 73 -15.24 -10.10 19.69
N LEU A 74 -16.25 -9.78 18.89
CA LEU A 74 -16.15 -8.90 17.74
C LEU A 74 -15.70 -7.49 18.14
N ASP A 75 -16.24 -6.95 19.23
CA ASP A 75 -15.91 -5.60 19.70
C ASP A 75 -14.44 -5.50 20.13
N GLY A 76 -13.93 -6.52 20.84
CA GLY A 76 -12.52 -6.57 21.24
C GLY A 76 -11.59 -6.67 20.02
N TRP A 77 -11.92 -7.49 19.04
CA TRP A 77 -11.17 -7.60 17.81
C TRP A 77 -11.16 -6.29 17.02
N LYS A 78 -12.32 -5.64 16.88
CA LYS A 78 -12.42 -4.33 16.21
C LYS A 78 -11.57 -3.27 16.90
N ALA A 79 -11.53 -3.25 18.23
CA ALA A 79 -10.70 -2.32 18.99
C ALA A 79 -9.21 -2.55 18.71
N THR A 80 -8.76 -3.80 18.65
CA THR A 80 -7.37 -4.16 18.32
C THR A 80 -6.99 -3.68 16.92
N ILE A 81 -7.84 -3.92 15.92
CA ILE A 81 -7.59 -3.47 14.55
C ILE A 81 -7.62 -1.95 14.43
N LYS A 82 -8.50 -1.28 15.15
CA LYS A 82 -8.62 0.18 15.16
C LYS A 82 -7.33 0.86 15.63
N VAL A 83 -6.64 0.31 16.62
CA VAL A 83 -5.36 0.85 17.10
C VAL A 83 -4.36 0.99 15.96
N THR A 84 -4.21 -0.04 15.13
CA THR A 84 -3.30 0.01 13.98
C THR A 84 -3.79 1.00 12.91
N LYS A 85 -5.07 1.04 12.63
CA LYS A 85 -5.63 1.98 11.64
C LYS A 85 -5.48 3.44 12.07
N ASP A 86 -5.63 3.73 13.36
CA ASP A 86 -5.47 5.08 13.89
C ASP A 86 -4.00 5.51 13.87
N LYS A 87 -3.07 4.57 14.08
CA LYS A 87 -1.64 4.82 14.00
C LYS A 87 -1.18 5.16 12.57
N TYR A 88 -1.79 4.56 11.56
CA TYR A 88 -1.48 4.75 10.14
C TYR A 88 -2.74 5.16 9.38
N PRO A 89 -3.24 6.40 9.55
CA PRO A 89 -4.44 6.84 8.85
C PRO A 89 -4.17 6.95 7.35
N LYS A 90 -5.23 6.82 6.55
CA LYS A 90 -5.13 7.04 5.11
C LYS A 90 -4.77 8.50 4.83
N PRO A 91 -3.89 8.72 3.83
CA PRO A 91 -3.51 10.07 3.44
C PRO A 91 -4.67 10.83 2.80
#